data_ccf743777f7bf01fbc2cdf09178bf472
#
_entry.id   ccf743777f7bf01fbc2cdf09178bf472
#
_cell.length_a   1.000
_cell.length_b   1.000
_cell.length_c   1.000
_cell.angle_alpha   90.00
_cell.angle_beta   90.00
_cell.angle_gamma   90.00
#
_symmetry.space_group_name_H-M   'P 1'
#
loop_
_entity.id
_entity.type
_entity.pdbx_description
1 polymer ?
#
loop_
_entity_poly.entity_id
_entity_poly.type
_entity_poly.pdbx_seq_one_letter_code
_entity_poly.pdbx_strand_id
1 'polypeptide(L)'
;SEEGQAYRAVYDIALRVVLREHPLTFTTKIATLALIEEDPNTEWQYSYRYPVDCITIRRILSGTRADTRQSRLPYKIGADSQGIVIWTDQENAEMEYTYYADNPNHYPSDFVLAFSYYLAHIVSKRISVGDQFKLGDRAYQMYLIEISRAAAAGFNESQSEEEIESEFIRARS
;
A
#
# COMPACT_ATOMS: atom_id res chain seq x y z
N SER A 1 16.17 -18.40 -19.04
CA SER A 1 15.93 -17.96 -20.44
C SER A 1 15.58 -16.49 -20.45
N GLU A 2 15.79 -15.80 -21.56
CA GLU A 2 15.43 -14.38 -21.74
C GLU A 2 13.94 -14.15 -21.53
N GLU A 3 13.10 -15.07 -21.96
CA GLU A 3 11.66 -15.05 -21.75
C GLU A 3 11.29 -15.08 -20.27
N GLY A 4 11.98 -15.90 -19.47
CA GLY A 4 11.77 -15.97 -18.02
C GLY A 4 12.18 -14.69 -17.30
N GLN A 5 13.20 -13.99 -17.76
CA GLN A 5 13.61 -12.70 -17.21
C GLN A 5 12.61 -11.58 -17.57
N ALA A 6 12.17 -11.57 -18.83
CA ALA A 6 11.16 -10.62 -19.28
C ALA A 6 9.82 -10.81 -18.53
N TYR A 7 9.42 -12.06 -18.28
CA TYR A 7 8.22 -12.34 -17.50
C TYR A 7 8.34 -11.87 -16.04
N ARG A 8 9.48 -12.12 -15.40
CA ARG A 8 9.74 -11.66 -14.02
C ARG A 8 9.68 -10.12 -13.91
N ALA A 9 10.28 -9.42 -14.87
CA ALA A 9 10.25 -7.97 -14.88
C ALA A 9 8.82 -7.41 -15.00
N VAL A 10 7.99 -8.03 -15.86
CA VAL A 10 6.57 -7.65 -16.00
C VAL A 10 5.79 -7.95 -14.73
N TYR A 11 6.04 -9.11 -14.11
CA TYR A 11 5.41 -9.51 -12.86
C TYR A 11 5.72 -8.52 -11.73
N ASP A 12 6.98 -8.17 -11.56
CA ASP A 12 7.43 -7.23 -10.52
C ASP A 12 6.78 -5.85 -10.68
N ILE A 13 6.77 -5.31 -11.89
CA ILE A 13 6.12 -4.02 -12.18
C ILE A 13 4.62 -4.12 -11.92
N ALA A 14 3.96 -5.17 -12.40
CA ALA A 14 2.53 -5.38 -12.22
C ALA A 14 2.15 -5.46 -10.74
N LEU A 15 2.93 -6.20 -9.95
CA LEU A 15 2.71 -6.33 -8.51
C LEU A 15 2.84 -4.97 -7.80
N ARG A 16 3.88 -4.21 -8.10
CA ARG A 16 4.09 -2.86 -7.53
C ARG A 16 2.93 -1.91 -7.85
N VAL A 17 2.43 -1.93 -9.07
CA VAL A 17 1.29 -1.10 -9.48
C VAL A 17 0.04 -1.46 -8.69
N VAL A 18 -0.31 -2.74 -8.62
CA VAL A 18 -1.50 -3.20 -7.89
C VAL A 18 -1.40 -2.88 -6.39
N LEU A 19 -0.25 -3.15 -5.77
CA LEU A 19 -0.03 -2.86 -4.35
C LEU A 19 -0.05 -1.36 -4.03
N ARG A 20 0.32 -0.51 -4.99
CA ARG A 20 0.27 0.94 -4.83
C ARG A 20 -1.16 1.50 -4.94
N GLU A 21 -1.96 0.94 -5.83
CA GLU A 21 -3.32 1.40 -6.08
C GLU A 21 -4.32 0.96 -5.01
N HIS A 22 -4.07 -0.18 -4.36
CA HIS A 22 -5.01 -0.78 -3.42
C HIS A 22 -4.37 -1.06 -2.05
N PRO A 23 -4.89 -0.46 -0.96
CA PRO A 23 -4.39 -0.69 0.40
C PRO A 23 -4.95 -2.02 0.96
N LEU A 24 -4.39 -3.13 0.49
CA LEU A 24 -4.80 -4.48 0.92
C LEU A 24 -4.30 -4.78 2.33
N THR A 25 -5.14 -5.43 3.14
CA THR A 25 -4.85 -5.69 4.56
C THR A 25 -3.59 -6.53 4.76
N PHE A 26 -3.41 -7.59 3.98
CA PHE A 26 -2.25 -8.47 4.08
C PHE A 26 -0.91 -7.81 3.73
N THR A 27 -0.95 -6.62 3.12
CA THR A 27 0.24 -5.84 2.76
C THR A 27 0.59 -4.75 3.79
N THR A 28 -0.07 -4.75 4.94
CA THR A 28 0.16 -3.79 6.01
C THR A 28 1.40 -4.16 6.82
N LYS A 29 2.30 -3.21 7.01
CA LYS A 29 3.47 -3.33 7.86
C LYS A 29 3.61 -2.10 8.74
N ILE A 30 4.02 -2.30 9.98
CA ILE A 30 4.40 -1.23 10.91
C ILE A 30 5.87 -1.40 11.25
N ALA A 31 6.64 -0.34 11.12
CA ALA A 31 8.05 -0.35 11.47
C ALA A 31 8.49 1.02 12.01
N THR A 32 9.46 0.99 12.92
CA THR A 32 10.18 2.18 13.37
C THR A 32 11.06 2.68 12.25
N LEU A 33 11.01 3.98 11.99
CA LEU A 33 11.79 4.62 10.95
C LEU A 33 13.24 4.87 11.42
N ALA A 34 14.18 4.73 10.50
CA ALA A 34 15.59 5.04 10.78
C ALA A 34 15.82 6.57 10.70
N LEU A 35 16.15 7.18 11.82
CA LEU A 35 16.49 8.60 11.90
C LEU A 35 17.75 8.89 11.09
N ILE A 36 17.70 9.95 10.29
CA ILE A 36 18.84 10.46 9.52
C ILE A 36 19.40 11.71 10.21
N GLU A 37 18.53 12.65 10.54
CA GLU A 37 18.92 13.98 10.99
C GLU A 37 17.79 14.60 11.85
N GLU A 38 18.20 15.35 12.87
CA GLU A 38 17.32 16.25 13.62
C GLU A 38 17.43 17.65 13.04
N ASP A 39 16.34 18.41 13.06
CA ASP A 39 16.24 19.76 12.51
C ASP A 39 16.75 19.89 11.05
N PRO A 40 16.28 19.01 10.13
CA PRO A 40 16.78 19.01 8.75
C PRO A 40 16.47 20.32 8.00
N ASN A 41 15.45 21.02 8.42
CA ASN A 41 15.01 22.28 7.84
C ASN A 41 14.11 23.06 8.80
N THR A 42 13.65 24.25 8.39
CA THR A 42 12.81 25.13 9.22
C THR A 42 11.37 24.67 9.40
N GLU A 43 10.91 23.69 8.59
CA GLU A 43 9.53 23.19 8.63
C GLU A 43 9.37 21.95 9.53
N TRP A 44 10.41 21.10 9.62
CA TRP A 44 10.32 19.77 10.23
C TRP A 44 11.44 19.52 11.22
N GLN A 45 11.11 18.82 12.30
CA GLN A 45 12.07 18.50 13.38
C GLN A 45 12.90 17.25 13.08
N TYR A 46 12.37 16.29 12.31
CA TYR A 46 13.06 15.01 12.07
C TYR A 46 13.01 14.63 10.60
N SER A 47 14.11 14.02 10.13
CA SER A 47 14.22 13.38 8.83
C SER A 47 14.52 11.90 9.01
N TYR A 48 13.70 11.08 8.39
CA TYR A 48 13.82 9.62 8.45
C TYR A 48 14.05 9.02 7.07
N ARG A 49 14.71 7.85 7.03
CA ARG A 49 14.89 7.11 5.78
C ARG A 49 13.59 6.44 5.34
N TYR A 50 13.24 6.60 4.07
CA TYR A 50 12.14 5.88 3.46
C TYR A 50 12.50 4.39 3.36
N PRO A 51 11.69 3.45 3.92
CA PRO A 51 12.01 2.03 3.90
C PRO A 51 12.10 1.48 2.48
N VAL A 52 13.09 0.63 2.21
CA VAL A 52 13.35 0.07 0.87
C VAL A 52 12.21 -0.82 0.35
N ASP A 53 11.46 -1.43 1.24
CA ASP A 53 10.30 -2.27 0.94
C ASP A 53 8.96 -1.52 0.96
N CYS A 54 8.98 -0.20 1.18
CA CYS A 54 7.78 0.61 1.21
C CYS A 54 7.27 0.90 -0.21
N ILE A 55 6.03 0.52 -0.48
CA ILE A 55 5.30 0.87 -1.72
C ILE A 55 4.57 2.20 -1.54
N THR A 56 3.86 2.38 -0.43
CA THR A 56 3.16 3.62 -0.11
C THR A 56 2.94 3.76 1.38
N ILE A 57 3.06 4.97 1.87
CA ILE A 57 2.82 5.30 3.27
C ILE A 57 1.32 5.35 3.52
N ARG A 58 0.87 4.79 4.62
CA ARG A 58 -0.51 4.91 5.08
C ARG A 58 -0.65 5.99 6.13
N ARG A 59 0.20 5.97 7.15
CA ARG A 59 0.22 6.99 8.22
C ARG A 59 1.48 6.91 9.07
N ILE A 60 1.79 8.00 9.74
CA ILE A 60 2.76 8.06 10.84
C ILE A 60 1.99 7.87 12.15
N LEU A 61 2.52 7.05 13.06
CA LEU A 61 1.90 6.75 14.34
C LEU A 61 2.31 7.80 15.38
N SER A 62 1.38 8.15 16.28
CA SER A 62 1.60 9.18 17.31
C SER A 62 2.49 8.73 18.47
N GLY A 63 2.85 7.45 18.55
CA GLY A 63 3.57 6.89 19.69
C GLY A 63 2.71 6.66 20.95
N THR A 64 1.49 7.22 21.01
CA THR A 64 0.55 7.04 22.11
C THR A 64 -0.56 6.07 21.70
N ARG A 65 -0.72 4.96 22.44
CA ARG A 65 -1.64 3.88 22.06
C ARG A 65 -3.08 4.32 21.82
N ALA A 66 -3.60 5.23 22.63
CA ALA A 66 -4.97 5.72 22.51
C ALA A 66 -5.17 6.58 21.24
N ASP A 67 -4.21 7.46 20.93
CA ASP A 67 -4.33 8.43 19.85
C ASP A 67 -3.84 7.91 18.50
N THR A 68 -2.99 6.88 18.51
CA THR A 68 -2.36 6.33 17.30
C THR A 68 -3.37 5.90 16.24
N ARG A 69 -4.54 5.41 16.64
CA ARG A 69 -5.57 4.93 15.70
C ARG A 69 -6.40 6.05 15.10
N GLN A 70 -6.53 7.17 15.79
CA GLN A 70 -7.38 8.29 15.41
C GLN A 70 -6.60 9.47 14.83
N SER A 71 -5.35 9.69 15.28
CA SER A 71 -4.56 10.81 14.85
C SER A 71 -3.81 10.54 13.54
N ARG A 72 -3.92 11.51 12.65
CA ARG A 72 -3.11 11.59 11.42
C ARG A 72 -2.05 12.65 11.63
N LEU A 73 -0.82 12.21 11.90
CA LEU A 73 0.31 13.12 12.00
C LEU A 73 0.73 13.60 10.63
N PRO A 74 1.03 14.90 10.47
CA PRO A 74 1.52 15.42 9.22
C PRO A 74 2.92 14.88 8.92
N TYR A 75 3.17 14.63 7.66
CA TYR A 75 4.47 14.28 7.13
C TYR A 75 4.63 14.75 5.68
N LYS A 76 5.86 14.86 5.23
CA LYS A 76 6.18 15.20 3.85
C LYS A 76 7.24 14.25 3.32
N ILE A 77 7.11 13.85 2.07
CA ILE A 77 8.12 13.04 1.39
C ILE A 77 9.04 13.99 0.61
N GLY A 78 10.32 13.78 0.77
CA GLY A 78 11.36 14.51 0.05
C GLY A 78 12.49 13.61 -0.39
N ALA A 79 13.62 14.19 -0.74
CA ALA A 79 14.82 13.46 -1.12
C ALA A 79 16.08 14.17 -0.59
N ASP A 80 17.08 13.37 -0.25
CA ASP A 80 18.44 13.81 0.01
C ASP A 80 19.41 13.23 -1.05
N SER A 81 20.71 13.38 -0.85
CA SER A 81 21.73 12.83 -1.76
C SER A 81 21.77 11.29 -1.80
N GLN A 82 21.17 10.62 -0.83
CA GLN A 82 21.17 9.16 -0.69
C GLN A 82 19.84 8.51 -1.04
N GLY A 83 18.77 9.29 -1.26
CA GLY A 83 17.47 8.77 -1.67
C GLY A 83 16.27 9.48 -1.05
N ILE A 84 15.15 8.78 -0.99
CA ILE A 84 13.89 9.33 -0.49
C ILE A 84 13.92 9.41 1.04
N VAL A 85 13.41 10.51 1.57
CA VAL A 85 13.28 10.78 3.01
C VAL A 85 11.84 11.12 3.38
N ILE A 86 11.54 10.97 4.66
CA ILE A 86 10.27 11.34 5.27
C ILE A 86 10.57 12.39 6.34
N TRP A 87 9.94 13.54 6.22
CA TRP A 87 9.99 14.59 7.24
C TRP A 87 8.72 14.58 8.08
N THR A 88 8.89 14.64 9.39
CA THR A 88 7.79 14.72 10.37
C THR A 88 8.31 15.34 11.66
N ASP A 89 7.39 15.80 12.51
CA ASP A 89 7.72 16.32 13.84
C ASP A 89 7.66 15.25 14.93
N GLN A 90 7.38 13.99 14.53
CA GLN A 90 7.30 12.87 15.48
C GLN A 90 8.69 12.31 15.78
N GLU A 91 9.08 12.38 17.05
CA GLU A 91 10.28 11.69 17.56
C GLU A 91 10.08 10.18 17.59
N ASN A 92 11.12 9.41 17.28
CA ASN A 92 11.08 7.94 17.23
C ASN A 92 9.89 7.40 16.40
N ALA A 93 9.66 8.00 15.22
CA ALA A 93 8.49 7.75 14.41
C ALA A 93 8.35 6.28 14.01
N GLU A 94 7.17 5.73 14.24
CA GLU A 94 6.70 4.48 13.66
C GLU A 94 5.77 4.80 12.49
N MET A 95 5.82 3.97 11.47
CA MET A 95 5.05 4.16 10.25
C MET A 95 4.28 2.91 9.88
N GLU A 96 3.02 3.08 9.57
CA GLU A 96 2.20 2.06 8.92
C GLU A 96 2.24 2.29 7.40
N TYR A 97 2.57 1.25 6.65
CA TYR A 97 2.73 1.34 5.20
C TYR A 97 2.39 0.04 4.48
N THR A 98 2.13 0.17 3.19
CA THR A 98 2.05 -0.98 2.29
C THR A 98 3.46 -1.40 1.92
N TYR A 99 3.86 -2.62 2.31
CA TYR A 99 5.16 -3.16 1.94
C TYR A 99 5.10 -3.95 0.62
N TYR A 100 6.24 -4.11 0.00
CA TYR A 100 6.38 -4.94 -1.18
C TYR A 100 6.28 -6.42 -0.81
N ALA A 101 5.06 -6.96 -0.90
CA ALA A 101 4.74 -8.34 -0.59
C ALA A 101 5.03 -9.23 -1.80
N ASP A 102 6.24 -9.75 -1.92
CA ASP A 102 6.73 -10.54 -3.05
C ASP A 102 6.65 -12.06 -2.87
N ASN A 103 6.17 -12.51 -1.71
CA ASN A 103 6.01 -13.95 -1.42
C ASN A 103 4.59 -14.44 -1.75
N PRO A 104 4.39 -15.17 -2.86
CA PRO A 104 3.07 -15.64 -3.26
C PRO A 104 2.40 -16.60 -2.26
N ASN A 105 3.17 -17.25 -1.39
CA ASN A 105 2.61 -18.15 -0.37
C ASN A 105 1.80 -17.42 0.70
N HIS A 106 1.97 -16.11 0.81
CA HIS A 106 1.24 -15.28 1.76
C HIS A 106 0.02 -14.58 1.14
N TYR A 107 -0.25 -14.81 -0.13
CA TYR A 107 -1.37 -14.15 -0.81
C TYR A 107 -2.69 -14.80 -0.45
N PRO A 108 -3.70 -14.01 -0.04
CA PRO A 108 -5.07 -14.47 0.03
C PRO A 108 -5.58 -14.94 -1.34
N SER A 109 -6.47 -15.93 -1.35
CA SER A 109 -6.99 -16.51 -2.60
C SER A 109 -7.72 -15.53 -3.50
N ASP A 110 -8.43 -14.57 -2.92
CA ASP A 110 -9.11 -13.48 -3.63
C ASP A 110 -8.12 -12.53 -4.31
N PHE A 111 -7.01 -12.20 -3.64
CA PHE A 111 -5.93 -11.43 -4.25
C PHE A 111 -5.26 -12.19 -5.41
N VAL A 112 -5.00 -13.49 -5.22
CA VAL A 112 -4.42 -14.34 -6.29
C VAL A 112 -5.30 -14.31 -7.54
N LEU A 113 -6.62 -14.41 -7.37
CA LEU A 113 -7.58 -14.36 -8.48
C LEU A 113 -7.53 -12.99 -9.17
N ALA A 114 -7.63 -11.90 -8.41
CA ALA A 114 -7.59 -10.54 -8.95
C ALA A 114 -6.28 -10.26 -9.69
N PHE A 115 -5.16 -10.61 -9.09
CA PHE A 115 -3.84 -10.37 -9.68
C PHE A 115 -3.61 -11.21 -10.95
N SER A 116 -4.15 -12.43 -11.01
CA SER A 116 -4.12 -13.27 -12.20
C SER A 116 -4.82 -12.60 -13.38
N TYR A 117 -5.96 -11.95 -13.16
CA TYR A 117 -6.65 -11.16 -14.19
C TYR A 117 -5.85 -9.95 -14.63
N TYR A 118 -5.18 -9.26 -13.73
CA TYR A 118 -4.31 -8.15 -14.08
C TYR A 118 -3.12 -8.58 -14.95
N LEU A 119 -2.48 -9.69 -14.60
CA LEU A 119 -1.41 -10.28 -15.40
C LEU A 119 -1.92 -10.72 -16.79
N ALA A 120 -3.10 -11.35 -16.86
CA ALA A 120 -3.72 -11.73 -18.12
C ALA A 120 -3.98 -10.53 -19.03
N HIS A 121 -4.43 -9.40 -18.44
CA HIS A 121 -4.60 -8.14 -19.18
C HIS A 121 -3.28 -7.64 -19.81
N ILE A 122 -2.20 -7.65 -19.04
CA ILE A 122 -0.89 -7.18 -19.53
C ILE A 122 -0.32 -8.11 -20.61
N VAL A 123 -0.42 -9.42 -20.38
CA VAL A 123 0.16 -10.43 -21.27
C VAL A 123 -0.61 -10.56 -22.56
N SER A 124 -1.93 -10.43 -22.54
CA SER A 124 -2.77 -10.53 -23.74
C SER A 124 -2.37 -9.55 -24.84
N LYS A 125 -1.96 -8.35 -24.47
CA LYS A 125 -1.50 -7.31 -25.40
C LYS A 125 -0.19 -7.67 -26.11
N ARG A 126 0.60 -8.60 -25.55
CA ARG A 126 1.87 -9.05 -26.12
C ARG A 126 1.72 -10.31 -26.96
N ILE A 127 0.78 -11.19 -26.61
CA ILE A 127 0.59 -12.50 -27.25
C ILE A 127 -0.37 -12.42 -28.43
N SER A 128 -1.46 -11.67 -28.30
CA SER A 128 -2.43 -11.52 -29.38
C SER A 128 -2.07 -10.33 -30.26
N VAL A 129 -1.62 -10.61 -31.47
CA VAL A 129 -1.48 -9.60 -32.51
C VAL A 129 -2.88 -9.05 -32.83
N GLY A 130 -3.22 -7.93 -32.16
CA GLY A 130 -4.48 -7.25 -32.36
C GLY A 130 -5.66 -7.88 -31.63
N ASP A 131 -5.64 -7.98 -30.29
CA ASP A 131 -6.69 -8.45 -29.37
C ASP A 131 -8.13 -8.50 -30.00
N GLN A 132 -8.29 -9.40 -30.98
CA GLN A 132 -9.51 -9.50 -31.84
C GLN A 132 -10.77 -9.77 -30.99
N PHE A 133 -10.62 -10.36 -29.80
CA PHE A 133 -11.71 -10.72 -28.92
C PHE A 133 -11.79 -9.82 -27.69
N LYS A 134 -10.99 -8.76 -27.59
CA LYS A 134 -10.90 -7.87 -26.43
C LYS A 134 -10.69 -8.62 -25.10
N LEU A 135 -9.92 -9.70 -25.15
CA LEU A 135 -9.65 -10.55 -24.00
C LEU A 135 -8.90 -9.78 -22.90
N GLY A 136 -7.98 -8.90 -23.30
CA GLY A 136 -7.26 -8.03 -22.38
C GLY A 136 -8.19 -7.05 -21.65
N ASP A 137 -9.15 -6.48 -22.35
CA ASP A 137 -10.13 -5.56 -21.75
C ASP A 137 -11.08 -6.29 -20.80
N ARG A 138 -11.51 -7.50 -21.18
CA ARG A 138 -12.32 -8.36 -20.30
C ARG A 138 -11.56 -8.76 -19.04
N ALA A 139 -10.30 -9.15 -19.18
CA ALA A 139 -9.45 -9.47 -18.03
C ALA A 139 -9.30 -8.26 -17.09
N TYR A 140 -9.14 -7.06 -17.62
CA TYR A 140 -9.06 -5.84 -16.83
C TYR A 140 -10.37 -5.54 -16.09
N GLN A 141 -11.53 -5.72 -16.74
CA GLN A 141 -12.83 -5.57 -16.06
C GLN A 141 -13.00 -6.57 -14.92
N MET A 142 -12.62 -7.82 -15.13
CA MET A 142 -12.65 -8.84 -14.06
C MET A 142 -11.68 -8.49 -12.93
N TYR A 143 -10.49 -7.98 -13.23
CA TYR A 143 -9.56 -7.48 -12.24
C TYR A 143 -10.18 -6.41 -11.35
N LEU A 144 -10.82 -5.40 -11.93
CA LEU A 144 -11.44 -4.31 -11.15
C LEU A 144 -12.52 -4.83 -10.18
N ILE A 145 -13.29 -5.83 -10.59
CA ILE A 145 -14.30 -6.45 -9.74
C ILE A 145 -13.64 -7.23 -8.60
N GLU A 146 -12.70 -8.12 -8.93
CA GLU A 146 -12.09 -9.01 -7.95
C GLU A 146 -11.18 -8.28 -6.96
N ILE A 147 -10.44 -7.25 -7.39
CA ILE A 147 -9.61 -6.47 -6.46
C ILE A 147 -10.45 -5.67 -5.48
N SER A 148 -11.61 -5.17 -5.92
CA SER A 148 -12.56 -4.49 -5.03
C SER A 148 -13.15 -5.44 -3.99
N ARG A 149 -13.45 -6.69 -4.38
CA ARG A 149 -13.90 -7.74 -3.47
C ARG A 149 -12.82 -8.13 -2.45
N ALA A 150 -11.59 -8.29 -2.92
CA ALA A 150 -10.45 -8.62 -2.06
C ALA A 150 -10.19 -7.50 -1.02
N ALA A 151 -10.26 -6.24 -1.44
CA ALA A 151 -10.11 -5.11 -0.55
C ALA A 151 -11.25 -5.05 0.51
N ALA A 152 -12.49 -5.30 0.10
CA ALA A 152 -13.64 -5.34 1.01
C ALA A 152 -13.56 -6.50 2.00
N ALA A 153 -13.15 -7.70 1.55
CA ALA A 153 -12.96 -8.86 2.42
C ALA A 153 -11.88 -8.59 3.48
N GLY A 154 -10.72 -8.05 3.07
CA GLY A 154 -9.66 -7.67 4.00
C GLY A 154 -10.09 -6.59 5.00
N PHE A 155 -10.88 -5.61 4.57
CA PHE A 155 -11.43 -4.60 5.47
C PHE A 155 -12.37 -5.23 6.52
N ASN A 156 -13.22 -6.18 6.13
CA ASN A 156 -14.13 -6.87 7.04
C ASN A 156 -13.42 -7.80 8.03
N GLU A 157 -12.24 -8.30 7.70
CA GLU A 157 -11.39 -9.06 8.62
C GLU A 157 -10.71 -8.17 9.67
N SER A 158 -10.60 -6.88 9.41
CA SER A 158 -10.04 -5.90 10.33
C SER A 158 -11.14 -5.44 11.28
N GLN A 159 -10.99 -5.68 12.58
CA GLN A 159 -11.87 -5.08 13.58
C GLN A 159 -11.55 -3.58 13.68
N SER A 160 -12.42 -2.73 13.16
CA SER A 160 -12.36 -1.30 13.48
C SER A 160 -12.96 -1.08 14.87
N GLU A 161 -12.35 -0.19 15.67
CA GLU A 161 -13.04 0.30 16.86
C GLU A 161 -14.35 0.96 16.42
N GLU A 162 -15.45 0.67 17.15
CA GLU A 162 -16.71 1.38 16.95
C GLU A 162 -16.43 2.88 17.07
N GLU A 163 -16.90 3.65 16.10
CA GLU A 163 -16.91 5.11 16.23
C GLU A 163 -17.59 5.44 17.56
N ILE A 164 -16.85 6.10 18.46
CA ILE A 164 -17.42 6.59 19.71
C ILE A 164 -18.54 7.54 19.30
N GLU A 165 -19.79 7.13 19.52
CA GLU A 165 -20.94 7.99 19.31
C GLU A 165 -20.66 9.34 19.96
N SER A 166 -20.68 10.39 19.15
CA SER A 166 -20.42 11.73 19.68
C SER A 166 -21.37 12.00 20.85
N GLU A 167 -20.88 12.64 21.90
CA GLU A 167 -21.67 12.98 23.10
C GLU A 167 -22.99 13.70 22.76
N PHE A 168 -23.06 14.34 21.59
CA PHE A 168 -24.26 14.98 21.04
C PHE A 168 -25.38 13.98 20.67
N ILE A 169 -25.07 12.73 20.32
CA ILE A 169 -26.10 11.72 20.05
C ILE A 169 -26.64 11.14 21.34
N ARG A 170 -25.80 10.97 22.37
CA ARG A 170 -26.23 10.53 23.71
C ARG A 170 -27.10 11.52 24.44
N ALA A 171 -27.00 12.82 24.16
CA ALA A 171 -27.79 13.85 24.79
C ALA A 171 -29.23 13.96 24.22
N ARG A 172 -29.57 13.18 23.16
CA ARG A 172 -30.88 13.18 22.49
C ARG A 172 -31.75 11.96 22.79
N SER A 173 -31.24 10.97 23.51
CA SER A 173 -31.97 9.84 24.05
C SER A 173 -32.19 10.01 25.58
#